data_ababc8fcd955e54812b34d56ba7cd01b
#
_entry.id   ababc8fcd955e54812b34d56ba7cd01b
#
_cell.length_a   1.000
_cell.length_b   1.000
_cell.length_c   1.000
_cell.angle_alpha   90.00
_cell.angle_beta   90.00
_cell.angle_gamma   90.00
#
_symmetry.space_group_name_H-M   'P 1'
#
loop_
_entity.id
_entity.type
_entity.pdbx_description
1 polymer ?
#
loop_
_entity_poly.entity_id
_entity_poly.type
_entity_poly.pdbx_seq_one_letter_code
_entity_poly.pdbx_strand_id
1 'polypeptide(L)'
;MESWNKIHIGTTLGFYTYKYAGWQFQIGKVFHIARDYVQFEVQRCDYQSGGLDQVSCYNIERIVELPINVEILKASGFVQITPKNDLPYWKNSTGEIEIHESKQHFTGWNVIIRKAARVVLSAEFQYLHELQTYCIQQDVELNIRLADVILIYKDYKDPEKDRIS
;
A
#
# COMPACT_ATOMS: atom_id res chain seq x y z
N MET A 1 10.04 -0.94 8.99
CA MET A 1 9.69 -2.38 8.79
C MET A 1 10.77 -3.22 9.44
N GLU A 2 10.38 -4.23 10.19
CA GLU A 2 11.31 -5.01 11.01
C GLU A 2 11.81 -6.31 10.34
N SER A 3 11.14 -6.76 9.27
CA SER A 3 11.44 -8.06 8.65
C SER A 3 11.06 -8.11 7.17
N TRP A 4 11.93 -8.70 6.35
CA TRP A 4 11.67 -9.01 4.95
C TRP A 4 10.45 -9.92 4.74
N ASN A 5 10.07 -10.71 5.75
CA ASN A 5 8.94 -11.65 5.66
C ASN A 5 7.58 -10.97 5.52
N LYS A 6 7.49 -9.66 5.81
CA LYS A 6 6.27 -8.88 5.64
C LYS A 6 6.12 -8.28 4.23
N ILE A 7 7.15 -8.39 3.40
CA ILE A 7 7.14 -7.85 2.03
C ILE A 7 6.68 -8.94 1.07
N HIS A 8 5.72 -8.60 0.22
CA HIS A 8 5.17 -9.51 -0.78
C HIS A 8 5.29 -8.93 -2.18
N ILE A 9 5.56 -9.79 -3.16
CA ILE A 9 5.56 -9.41 -4.58
C ILE A 9 4.18 -8.90 -4.97
N GLY A 10 4.14 -7.80 -5.72
CA GLY A 10 2.92 -7.15 -6.15
C GLY A 10 2.40 -6.05 -5.22
N THR A 11 3.00 -5.91 -4.01
CA THR A 11 2.62 -4.84 -3.07
C THR A 11 3.38 -3.53 -3.34
N THR A 12 2.83 -2.42 -2.87
CA THR A 12 3.38 -1.08 -3.05
C THR A 12 3.91 -0.54 -1.72
N LEU A 13 5.15 -0.09 -1.73
CA LEU A 13 5.85 0.46 -0.57
C LEU A 13 6.61 1.73 -0.95
N GLY A 14 6.87 2.56 0.05
CA GLY A 14 7.87 3.61 -0.05
C GLY A 14 9.26 3.10 0.27
N PHE A 15 10.30 3.78 -0.19
CA PHE A 15 11.68 3.49 0.16
C PHE A 15 12.59 4.70 -0.10
N TYR A 16 13.70 4.76 0.61
CA TYR A 16 14.71 5.81 0.43
C TYR A 16 15.89 5.27 -0.37
N THR A 17 16.31 6.02 -1.38
CA THR A 17 17.54 5.78 -2.14
C THR A 17 18.45 6.99 -2.08
N TYR A 18 19.76 6.76 -2.12
CA TYR A 18 20.76 7.83 -2.20
C TYR A 18 21.07 8.13 -3.68
N LYS A 19 20.79 9.35 -4.11
CA LYS A 19 21.12 9.84 -5.46
C LYS A 19 21.77 11.22 -5.35
N TYR A 20 22.79 11.46 -6.14
CA TYR A 20 23.59 12.69 -6.40
C TYR A 20 23.59 13.81 -5.34
N ALA A 21 22.46 14.16 -4.74
CA ALA A 21 22.27 15.26 -3.79
C ALA A 21 21.75 14.83 -2.41
N GLY A 22 21.64 13.51 -2.14
CA GLY A 22 21.18 13.01 -0.87
C GLY A 22 20.10 11.94 -0.98
N TRP A 23 19.43 11.69 0.12
CA TRP A 23 18.36 10.70 0.23
C TRP A 23 17.09 11.18 -0.45
N GLN A 24 16.55 10.34 -1.34
CA GLN A 24 15.29 10.60 -2.03
C GLN A 24 14.27 9.53 -1.66
N PHE A 25 13.07 9.97 -1.29
CA PHE A 25 11.92 9.12 -1.10
C PHE A 25 11.32 8.74 -2.45
N GLN A 26 11.07 7.45 -2.63
CA GLN A 26 10.44 6.91 -3.83
C GLN A 26 9.33 5.93 -3.42
N ILE A 27 8.39 5.72 -4.32
CA ILE A 27 7.31 4.74 -4.18
C ILE A 27 7.40 3.77 -5.35
N GLY A 28 7.36 2.48 -5.05
CA GLY A 28 7.45 1.44 -6.05
C GLY A 28 6.63 0.21 -5.72
N LYS A 29 6.39 -0.58 -6.75
CA LYS A 29 5.76 -1.89 -6.66
C LYS A 29 6.84 -2.96 -6.55
N VAL A 30 6.72 -3.82 -5.55
CA VAL A 30 7.65 -4.95 -5.36
C VAL A 30 7.47 -5.97 -6.46
N PHE A 31 8.52 -6.29 -7.20
CA PHE A 31 8.47 -7.32 -8.23
C PHE A 31 9.47 -8.48 -8.01
N HIS A 32 10.50 -8.27 -7.18
CA HIS A 32 11.44 -9.32 -6.82
C HIS A 32 11.92 -9.16 -5.38
N ILE A 33 12.07 -10.27 -4.69
CA ILE A 33 12.59 -10.34 -3.31
C ILE A 33 13.73 -11.35 -3.31
N ALA A 34 14.93 -10.89 -2.94
CA ALA A 34 16.11 -11.71 -2.72
C ALA A 34 16.43 -11.78 -1.22
N ARG A 35 17.48 -12.50 -0.86
CA ARG A 35 17.88 -12.70 0.54
C ARG A 35 18.20 -11.37 1.25
N ASP A 36 18.81 -10.44 0.55
CA ASP A 36 19.44 -9.21 1.07
C ASP A 36 19.00 -7.94 0.36
N TYR A 37 18.05 -8.02 -0.57
CA TYR A 37 17.47 -6.84 -1.22
C TYR A 37 16.07 -7.10 -1.75
N VAL A 38 15.36 -6.01 -1.98
CA VAL A 38 14.07 -5.98 -2.68
C VAL A 38 14.20 -5.11 -3.91
N GLN A 39 13.66 -5.55 -5.04
CA GLN A 39 13.57 -4.75 -6.26
C GLN A 39 12.18 -4.19 -6.43
N PHE A 40 12.14 -2.92 -6.76
CA PHE A 40 10.93 -2.14 -7.00
C PHE A 40 10.85 -1.72 -8.47
N GLU A 41 9.66 -1.80 -9.04
CA GLU A 41 9.29 -1.05 -10.23
C GLU A 41 8.85 0.34 -9.82
N VAL A 42 9.53 1.37 -10.32
CA VAL A 42 9.23 2.78 -10.08
C VAL A 42 8.87 3.48 -11.39
N GLN A 43 8.00 4.48 -11.32
CA GLN A 43 7.66 5.27 -12.50
C GLN A 43 8.82 6.19 -12.88
N ARG A 44 9.21 6.21 -14.16
CA ARG A 44 10.22 7.13 -14.67
C ARG A 44 9.76 8.57 -14.57
N CYS A 45 10.69 9.44 -14.19
CA CYS A 45 10.45 10.89 -14.15
C CYS A 45 10.51 11.57 -15.52
N ASP A 46 10.91 10.86 -16.58
CA ASP A 46 10.93 11.41 -17.92
C ASP A 46 9.53 11.40 -18.53
N TYR A 47 9.03 12.57 -18.82
CA TYR A 47 7.69 12.84 -19.33
C TYR A 47 7.35 12.20 -20.69
N GLN A 48 8.30 11.53 -21.34
CA GLN A 48 8.16 11.07 -22.74
C GLN A 48 7.83 9.59 -22.90
N SER A 49 8.13 8.72 -21.94
CA SER A 49 8.00 7.27 -22.17
C SER A 49 7.00 6.52 -21.30
N GLY A 50 6.57 7.09 -20.17
CA GLY A 50 5.68 6.38 -19.22
C GLY A 50 6.26 5.04 -18.74
N GLY A 51 7.57 4.85 -18.90
CA GLY A 51 8.26 3.60 -18.59
C GLY A 51 8.44 3.37 -17.10
N LEU A 52 8.72 2.12 -16.73
CA LEU A 52 9.07 1.71 -15.38
C LEU A 52 10.59 1.49 -15.31
N ASP A 53 11.21 1.99 -14.25
CA ASP A 53 12.58 1.68 -13.87
C ASP A 53 12.60 0.63 -12.76
N GLN A 54 13.69 -0.15 -12.71
CA GLN A 54 13.94 -1.12 -11.66
C GLN A 54 14.96 -0.55 -10.67
N VAL A 55 14.60 -0.48 -9.41
CA VAL A 55 15.45 0.02 -8.34
C VAL A 55 15.57 -1.01 -7.22
N SER A 56 16.80 -1.29 -6.78
CA SER A 56 17.07 -2.22 -5.67
C SER A 56 17.26 -1.46 -4.37
N CYS A 57 16.65 -1.96 -3.31
CA CYS A 57 16.82 -1.51 -1.93
C CYS A 57 17.46 -2.63 -1.11
N TYR A 58 18.66 -2.38 -0.59
CA TYR A 58 19.46 -3.35 0.17
C TYR A 58 19.32 -3.24 1.69
N ASN A 59 18.61 -2.23 2.17
CA ASN A 59 18.42 -2.02 3.60
C ASN A 59 16.93 -1.91 3.93
N ILE A 60 16.44 -2.88 4.71
CA ILE A 60 15.04 -2.93 5.13
C ILE A 60 14.62 -1.70 5.94
N GLU A 61 15.53 -1.11 6.72
CA GLU A 61 15.25 0.11 7.49
C GLU A 61 14.90 1.32 6.62
N ARG A 62 15.21 1.25 5.31
CA ARG A 62 14.88 2.29 4.34
C ARG A 62 13.55 2.09 3.65
N ILE A 63 12.88 0.98 3.91
CA ILE A 63 11.55 0.69 3.41
C ILE A 63 10.52 1.35 4.31
N VAL A 64 9.54 2.00 3.70
CA VAL A 64 8.51 2.79 4.35
C VAL A 64 7.15 2.16 4.08
N GLU A 65 6.44 1.83 5.15
CA GLU A 65 5.06 1.38 5.08
C GLU A 65 4.13 2.59 4.85
N LEU A 66 3.28 2.53 3.82
CA LEU A 66 2.38 3.61 3.46
C LEU A 66 1.05 3.44 4.20
N PRO A 67 0.67 4.35 5.13
CA PRO A 67 -0.57 4.21 5.89
C PRO A 67 -1.78 4.35 4.98
N ILE A 68 -2.83 3.59 5.24
CA ILE A 68 -4.11 3.74 4.53
C ILE A 68 -4.76 5.06 4.90
N ASN A 69 -5.30 5.73 3.90
CA ASN A 69 -6.12 6.92 4.04
C ASN A 69 -7.32 6.89 3.09
N VAL A 70 -8.21 7.86 3.23
CA VAL A 70 -9.45 7.95 2.44
C VAL A 70 -9.15 8.16 0.94
N GLU A 71 -8.10 8.88 0.61
CA GLU A 71 -7.69 9.14 -0.77
C GLU A 71 -7.28 7.86 -1.48
N ILE A 72 -6.54 6.98 -0.80
CA ILE A 72 -6.20 5.64 -1.33
C ILE A 72 -7.44 4.79 -1.54
N LEU A 73 -8.38 4.77 -0.60
CA LEU A 73 -9.62 4.02 -0.76
C LEU A 73 -10.42 4.49 -1.98
N LYS A 74 -10.56 5.79 -2.15
CA LYS A 74 -11.24 6.39 -3.32
C LYS A 74 -10.51 6.06 -4.63
N ALA A 75 -9.19 6.19 -4.66
CA ALA A 75 -8.37 5.87 -5.83
C ALA A 75 -8.43 4.38 -6.19
N SER A 76 -8.65 3.51 -5.22
CA SER A 76 -8.85 2.07 -5.41
C SER A 76 -10.28 1.68 -5.79
N GLY A 77 -11.16 2.66 -6.03
CA GLY A 77 -12.53 2.41 -6.45
C GLY A 77 -13.50 2.04 -5.33
N PHE A 78 -13.12 2.27 -4.07
CA PHE A 78 -14.03 2.07 -2.94
C PHE A 78 -15.03 3.23 -2.85
N VAL A 79 -16.26 2.89 -2.51
CA VAL A 79 -17.35 3.83 -2.24
C VAL A 79 -17.76 3.71 -0.78
N GLN A 80 -17.95 4.86 -0.15
CA GLN A 80 -18.43 4.90 1.23
C GLN A 80 -19.92 4.55 1.30
N ILE A 81 -20.26 3.61 2.13
CA ILE A 81 -21.64 3.21 2.44
C ILE A 81 -21.97 3.73 3.85
N THR A 82 -23.07 4.45 3.96
CA THR A 82 -23.55 5.00 5.23
C THR A 82 -24.90 4.38 5.56
N PRO A 83 -24.94 3.29 6.38
CA PRO A 83 -26.19 2.69 6.83
C PRO A 83 -26.93 3.63 7.78
N LYS A 84 -28.27 3.50 7.88
CA LYS A 84 -29.10 4.39 8.73
C LYS A 84 -28.77 4.31 10.22
N ASN A 85 -28.33 3.15 10.72
CA ASN A 85 -28.15 2.88 12.15
C ASN A 85 -26.76 2.29 12.48
N ASP A 86 -25.77 2.45 11.60
CA ASP A 86 -24.43 1.88 11.78
C ASP A 86 -23.34 2.85 11.31
N LEU A 87 -22.08 2.55 11.63
CA LEU A 87 -20.95 3.33 11.21
C LEU A 87 -20.74 3.21 9.68
N PRO A 88 -20.26 4.28 9.02
CA PRO A 88 -19.87 4.22 7.62
C PRO A 88 -18.77 3.18 7.40
N TYR A 89 -18.81 2.51 6.27
CA TYR A 89 -17.77 1.62 5.81
C TYR A 89 -17.52 1.79 4.31
N TRP A 90 -16.42 1.24 3.82
CA TRP A 90 -16.02 1.32 2.41
C TRP A 90 -16.22 -0.03 1.73
N LYS A 91 -16.71 -0.02 0.50
CA LYS A 91 -16.94 -1.22 -0.30
C LYS A 91 -16.43 -1.03 -1.72
N ASN A 92 -15.74 -2.02 -2.25
CA ASN A 92 -15.33 -2.00 -3.65
C ASN A 92 -16.49 -2.31 -4.61
N SER A 93 -16.29 -2.08 -5.91
CA SER A 93 -17.34 -2.23 -6.95
C SER A 93 -17.88 -3.65 -7.06
N THR A 94 -17.05 -4.68 -6.81
CA THR A 94 -17.48 -6.09 -6.86
C THR A 94 -18.23 -6.52 -5.60
N GLY A 95 -18.12 -5.76 -4.52
CA GLY A 95 -18.68 -6.11 -3.22
C GLY A 95 -17.91 -7.17 -2.44
N GLU A 96 -16.77 -7.62 -2.95
CA GLU A 96 -15.95 -8.66 -2.30
C GLU A 96 -15.12 -8.10 -1.14
N ILE A 97 -14.76 -6.82 -1.17
CA ILE A 97 -13.92 -6.19 -0.15
C ILE A 97 -14.71 -5.10 0.58
N GLU A 98 -14.81 -5.25 1.89
CA GLU A 98 -15.34 -4.24 2.81
C GLU A 98 -14.23 -3.76 3.74
N ILE A 99 -14.15 -2.45 3.98
CA ILE A 99 -13.17 -1.83 4.87
C ILE A 99 -13.90 -0.98 5.89
N HIS A 100 -13.63 -1.25 7.16
CA HIS A 100 -14.22 -0.56 8.31
C HIS A 100 -13.10 0.09 9.13
N GLU A 101 -13.38 1.24 9.72
CA GLU A 101 -12.48 1.81 10.73
C GLU A 101 -12.41 0.90 11.95
N SER A 102 -11.20 0.68 12.47
CA SER A 102 -11.03 -0.13 13.69
C SER A 102 -11.52 0.65 14.90
N LYS A 103 -12.39 0.02 15.71
CA LYS A 103 -12.82 0.57 16.98
C LYS A 103 -11.77 0.47 18.09
N GLN A 104 -10.74 -0.35 17.88
CA GLN A 104 -9.73 -0.65 18.90
C GLN A 104 -8.46 0.21 18.77
N HIS A 105 -8.17 0.71 17.57
CA HIS A 105 -6.99 1.52 17.29
C HIS A 105 -7.37 2.77 16.52
N PHE A 106 -6.90 3.95 16.96
CA PHE A 106 -7.20 5.25 16.33
C PHE A 106 -6.74 5.38 14.87
N THR A 107 -5.88 4.49 14.39
CA THR A 107 -5.30 4.52 13.04
C THR A 107 -5.45 3.22 12.27
N GLY A 108 -6.17 2.25 12.84
CA GLY A 108 -6.33 0.91 12.25
C GLY A 108 -7.60 0.79 11.41
N TRP A 109 -7.56 -0.19 10.53
CA TRP A 109 -8.67 -0.59 9.66
C TRP A 109 -8.93 -2.08 9.78
N ASN A 110 -10.17 -2.49 9.54
CA ASN A 110 -10.55 -3.89 9.40
C ASN A 110 -10.94 -4.15 7.96
N VAL A 111 -10.40 -5.20 7.36
CA VAL A 111 -10.82 -5.70 6.06
C VAL A 111 -11.63 -6.97 6.20
N ILE A 112 -12.72 -7.06 5.47
CA ILE A 112 -13.52 -8.26 5.31
C ILE A 112 -13.53 -8.61 3.82
N ILE A 113 -13.03 -9.79 3.47
CA ILE A 113 -13.06 -10.30 2.10
C ILE A 113 -14.09 -11.42 2.01
N ARG A 114 -14.95 -11.33 1.00
CA ARG A 114 -16.02 -12.28 0.72
C ARG A 114 -15.85 -12.91 -0.65
N LYS A 115 -16.10 -14.22 -0.74
CA LYS A 115 -16.24 -14.94 -2.00
C LYS A 115 -17.55 -15.71 -1.98
N ALA A 116 -18.38 -15.59 -3.00
CA ALA A 116 -19.70 -16.20 -3.04
C ALA A 116 -20.52 -15.94 -1.77
N ALA A 117 -20.55 -14.69 -1.31
CA ALA A 117 -21.21 -14.22 -0.09
C ALA A 117 -20.67 -14.80 1.26
N ARG A 118 -19.61 -15.60 1.21
CA ARG A 118 -18.95 -16.14 2.41
C ARG A 118 -17.73 -15.30 2.78
N VAL A 119 -17.56 -15.02 4.06
CA VAL A 119 -16.33 -14.39 4.58
C VAL A 119 -15.18 -15.40 4.49
N VAL A 120 -14.16 -15.07 3.70
CA VAL A 120 -12.95 -15.89 3.54
C VAL A 120 -11.76 -15.30 4.30
N LEU A 121 -11.81 -14.01 4.65
CA LEU A 121 -10.82 -13.34 5.45
C LEU A 121 -11.47 -12.20 6.24
N SER A 122 -11.06 -12.06 7.51
CA SER A 122 -11.34 -10.89 8.34
C SER A 122 -10.08 -10.58 9.14
N ALA A 123 -9.50 -9.39 8.95
CA ALA A 123 -8.22 -9.03 9.55
C ALA A 123 -8.12 -7.52 9.80
N GLU A 124 -7.30 -7.15 10.77
CA GLU A 124 -6.87 -5.76 10.99
C GLU A 124 -5.66 -5.43 10.12
N PHE A 125 -5.56 -4.18 9.69
CA PHE A 125 -4.41 -3.66 8.95
C PHE A 125 -4.27 -2.14 9.15
N GLN A 126 -3.09 -1.62 8.86
CA GLN A 126 -2.79 -0.18 8.94
C GLN A 126 -2.21 0.37 7.62
N TYR A 127 -1.54 -0.50 6.86
CA TYR A 127 -0.74 -0.09 5.72
C TYR A 127 -1.24 -0.68 4.40
N LEU A 128 -0.99 0.05 3.31
CA LEU A 128 -1.43 -0.34 1.97
C LEU A 128 -0.93 -1.74 1.56
N HIS A 129 0.33 -2.06 1.83
CA HIS A 129 0.91 -3.34 1.44
C HIS A 129 0.24 -4.53 2.17
N GLU A 130 -0.26 -4.34 3.40
CA GLU A 130 -1.00 -5.37 4.13
C GLU A 130 -2.34 -5.66 3.46
N LEU A 131 -3.11 -4.62 3.09
CA LEU A 131 -4.35 -4.77 2.35
C LEU A 131 -4.11 -5.47 1.00
N GLN A 132 -3.06 -5.05 0.27
CA GLN A 132 -2.68 -5.68 -0.99
C GLN A 132 -2.30 -7.16 -0.80
N THR A 133 -1.57 -7.49 0.26
CA THR A 133 -1.21 -8.87 0.60
C THR A 133 -2.45 -9.73 0.85
N TYR A 134 -3.41 -9.26 1.63
CA TYR A 134 -4.66 -9.99 1.87
C TYR A 134 -5.45 -10.23 0.58
N CYS A 135 -5.53 -9.23 -0.30
CA CYS A 135 -6.20 -9.36 -1.59
C CYS A 135 -5.49 -10.39 -2.49
N ILE A 136 -4.16 -10.36 -2.57
CA ILE A 136 -3.36 -11.33 -3.33
C ILE A 136 -3.57 -12.75 -2.80
N GLN A 137 -3.50 -12.95 -1.48
CA GLN A 137 -3.69 -14.27 -0.86
C GLN A 137 -5.07 -14.86 -1.09
N GLN A 138 -6.09 -14.02 -1.22
CA GLN A 138 -7.46 -14.44 -1.46
C GLN A 138 -7.83 -14.44 -2.94
N ASP A 139 -6.89 -14.11 -3.84
CA ASP A 139 -7.16 -13.98 -5.27
C ASP A 139 -8.34 -13.05 -5.56
N VAL A 140 -8.31 -11.88 -4.93
CA VAL A 140 -9.28 -10.80 -5.09
C VAL A 140 -8.57 -9.58 -5.66
N GLU A 141 -9.14 -8.98 -6.68
CA GLU A 141 -8.54 -7.81 -7.33
C GLU A 141 -8.71 -6.55 -6.48
N LEU A 142 -7.58 -5.92 -6.16
CA LEU A 142 -7.51 -4.56 -5.63
C LEU A 142 -7.01 -3.62 -6.73
N ASN A 143 -7.90 -2.86 -7.31
CA ASN A 143 -7.59 -2.01 -8.45
C ASN A 143 -7.01 -0.66 -7.99
N ILE A 144 -5.68 -0.60 -7.81
CA ILE A 144 -4.96 0.64 -7.53
C ILE A 144 -3.76 0.79 -8.46
N ARG A 145 -3.63 1.95 -9.08
CA ARG A 145 -2.50 2.26 -9.98
C ARG A 145 -1.34 2.87 -9.19
N LEU A 146 -0.12 2.48 -9.53
CA LEU A 146 1.10 3.03 -8.92
C LEU A 146 1.16 4.56 -9.05
N ALA A 147 0.73 5.13 -10.18
CA ALA A 147 0.68 6.57 -10.40
C ALA A 147 -0.20 7.30 -9.38
N ASP A 148 -1.35 6.74 -9.01
CA ASP A 148 -2.25 7.32 -8.00
C ASP A 148 -1.61 7.26 -6.60
N VAL A 149 -0.95 6.15 -6.26
CA VAL A 149 -0.23 6.03 -4.99
C VAL A 149 0.88 7.06 -4.88
N ILE A 150 1.68 7.22 -5.93
CA ILE A 150 2.75 8.25 -5.99
C ILE A 150 2.19 9.64 -5.77
N LEU A 151 1.09 9.99 -6.43
CA LEU A 151 0.46 11.30 -6.32
C LEU A 151 -0.06 11.56 -4.90
N ILE A 152 -0.69 10.56 -4.27
CA ILE A 152 -1.28 10.69 -2.93
C ILE A 152 -0.20 10.84 -1.85
N TYR A 153 0.92 10.14 -1.97
CA TYR A 153 2.00 10.15 -0.98
C TYR A 153 3.22 11.00 -1.38
N LYS A 154 3.13 11.84 -2.41
CA LYS A 154 4.26 12.67 -2.88
C LYS A 154 4.92 13.51 -1.81
N ASP A 155 4.13 14.01 -0.85
CA ASP A 155 4.58 14.85 0.25
C ASP A 155 4.62 14.08 1.60
N TYR A 156 4.45 12.76 1.55
CA TYR A 156 4.49 11.93 2.75
C TYR A 156 5.90 11.90 3.33
N LYS A 157 5.98 12.12 4.63
CA LYS A 157 7.21 12.03 5.42
C LYS A 157 6.97 11.00 6.53
N ASP A 158 7.83 9.99 6.57
CA ASP A 158 7.81 9.03 7.67
C ASP A 158 8.41 9.69 8.91
N PRO A 159 7.64 9.89 10.00
CA PRO A 159 8.12 10.58 11.20
C PRO A 159 9.33 9.91 11.86
N GLU A 160 9.50 8.61 11.68
CA GLU A 160 10.62 7.85 12.24
C GLU A 160 11.89 7.93 11.39
N LYS A 161 11.75 8.17 10.07
CA LYS A 161 12.84 8.12 9.10
C LYS A 161 13.31 9.50 8.60
N ASP A 162 12.54 10.55 8.81
CA ASP A 162 12.97 11.94 8.54
C ASP A 162 14.19 12.37 9.38
N ARG A 163 14.54 11.61 10.41
CA ARG A 163 15.74 11.85 11.24
C ARG A 163 17.03 11.31 10.62
N ILE A 164 16.96 10.63 9.47
CA ILE A 164 18.11 10.02 8.78
C ILE A 164 18.67 10.96 7.69
N SER A 165 18.00 12.08 7.47
CA SER A 165 18.45 13.12 6.51
C SER A 165 19.52 14.02 7.11
#